data_80ab9d852bd3ddcfc42126782c42ce72
#
_entry.id   80ab9d852bd3ddcfc42126782c42ce72
#
_cell.length_a   1.000
_cell.length_b   1.000
_cell.length_c   1.000
_cell.angle_alpha   90.00
_cell.angle_beta   90.00
_cell.angle_gamma   90.00
#
_symmetry.space_group_name_H-M   'P 1'
#
loop_
_entity.id
_entity.type
_entity.pdbx_description
1 polymer ?
#
loop_
_entity_poly.entity_id
_entity_poly.type
_entity_poly.pdbx_seq_one_letter_code
_entity_poly.pdbx_strand_id
1 'polypeptide(L)'
;MDNNVLTAVPLFLFMGYLVERAGIVSRLFFAIRLALHGLPASMAVAALVTCALFSTATGIIGAVVTLMGLLAWPAMVKAGYDKKFASGVICSGGCLGILIPPSIMLIVYAVIAQLSPLRLFAAAIFPGLMLAGLYIIYVIIRAYLNPSLAPKPPSEEIPPRAVILKEVLVSFVPLFSLIILVLG
;
A
#
# COMPACT_ATOMS: atom_id res chain seq x y z
N MET A 1 -33.75 10.46 0.58
CA MET A 1 -32.42 9.94 1.02
C MET A 1 -31.50 10.08 -0.19
N ASP A 2 -30.61 11.04 -0.12
CA ASP A 2 -29.77 11.39 -1.27
C ASP A 2 -28.79 10.25 -1.60
N ASN A 3 -28.93 9.71 -2.80
CA ASN A 3 -28.05 8.67 -3.36
C ASN A 3 -26.60 9.16 -3.64
N ASN A 4 -26.25 10.33 -3.14
CA ASN A 4 -24.93 10.95 -3.40
C ASN A 4 -23.77 10.10 -2.88
N VAL A 5 -23.96 9.40 -1.77
CA VAL A 5 -22.93 8.52 -1.18
C VAL A 5 -22.67 7.30 -2.06
N LEU A 6 -23.71 6.72 -2.68
CA LEU A 6 -23.56 5.58 -3.59
C LEU A 6 -22.93 6.00 -4.93
N THR A 7 -23.12 7.25 -5.35
CA THR A 7 -22.48 7.80 -6.56
C THR A 7 -20.96 7.93 -6.40
N ALA A 8 -20.48 8.04 -5.16
CA ALA A 8 -19.04 8.08 -4.88
C ALA A 8 -18.34 6.74 -5.23
N VAL A 9 -19.03 5.60 -5.12
CA VAL A 9 -18.42 4.28 -5.36
C VAL A 9 -17.87 4.13 -6.80
N PRO A 10 -18.64 4.40 -7.87
CA PRO A 10 -18.10 4.35 -9.24
C PRO A 10 -16.95 5.34 -9.47
N LEU A 11 -17.01 6.51 -8.81
CA LEU A 11 -15.96 7.51 -8.93
C LEU A 11 -14.63 7.01 -8.31
N PHE A 12 -14.71 6.36 -7.14
CA PHE A 12 -13.56 5.72 -6.50
C PHE A 12 -12.99 4.58 -7.34
N LEU A 13 -13.85 3.75 -7.93
CA LEU A 13 -13.41 2.68 -8.84
C LEU A 13 -12.66 3.23 -10.05
N PHE A 14 -13.18 4.29 -10.65
CA PHE A 14 -12.55 4.95 -11.79
C PHE A 14 -11.21 5.58 -11.40
N MET A 15 -11.14 6.24 -10.24
CA MET A 15 -9.91 6.81 -9.70
C MET A 15 -8.85 5.72 -9.45
N GLY A 16 -9.23 4.62 -8.80
CA GLY A 16 -8.35 3.47 -8.57
C GLY A 16 -7.76 2.91 -9.86
N TYR A 17 -8.60 2.75 -10.88
CA TYR A 17 -8.17 2.29 -12.20
C TYR A 17 -7.20 3.27 -12.88
N LEU A 18 -7.43 4.57 -12.77
CA LEU A 18 -6.51 5.58 -13.32
C LEU A 18 -5.14 5.54 -12.64
N VAL A 19 -5.10 5.43 -11.31
CA VAL A 19 -3.85 5.35 -10.54
C VAL A 19 -3.06 4.08 -10.89
N GLU A 20 -3.77 2.97 -11.08
CA GLU A 20 -3.18 1.70 -11.52
C GLU A 20 -2.53 1.84 -12.89
N ARG A 21 -3.25 2.43 -13.86
CA ARG A 21 -2.77 2.65 -15.24
C ARG A 21 -1.63 3.66 -15.35
N ALA A 22 -1.56 4.62 -14.45
CA ALA A 22 -0.52 5.64 -14.43
C ALA A 22 0.88 5.10 -14.07
N GLY A 23 1.00 3.85 -13.62
CA GLY A 23 2.28 3.23 -13.26
C GLY A 23 2.96 3.86 -12.03
N ILE A 24 2.24 4.69 -11.28
CA ILE A 24 2.73 5.39 -10.09
C ILE A 24 3.17 4.39 -9.02
N VAL A 25 2.42 3.31 -8.87
CA VAL A 25 2.66 2.28 -7.85
C VAL A 25 4.00 1.58 -8.03
N SER A 26 4.36 1.27 -9.28
CA SER A 26 5.66 0.66 -9.61
C SER A 26 6.81 1.55 -9.19
N ARG A 27 6.74 2.84 -9.55
CA ARG A 27 7.76 3.83 -9.20
C ARG A 27 7.86 3.99 -7.68
N LEU A 28 6.72 4.06 -7.00
CA LEU A 28 6.63 4.17 -5.55
C LEU A 28 7.28 2.96 -4.86
N PHE A 29 6.96 1.74 -5.30
CA PHE A 29 7.54 0.51 -4.77
C PHE A 29 9.08 0.51 -4.90
N PHE A 30 9.60 0.83 -6.08
CA PHE A 30 11.05 0.88 -6.31
C PHE A 30 11.72 1.99 -5.49
N ALA A 31 11.12 3.17 -5.39
CA ALA A 31 11.65 4.28 -4.61
C ALA A 31 11.71 3.96 -3.11
N ILE A 32 10.63 3.37 -2.56
CA ILE A 32 10.60 2.96 -1.15
C ILE A 32 11.58 1.82 -0.88
N ARG A 33 11.69 0.85 -1.79
CA ARG A 33 12.69 -0.24 -1.71
C ARG A 33 14.11 0.31 -1.61
N LEU A 34 14.46 1.29 -2.44
CA LEU A 34 15.76 1.95 -2.42
C LEU A 34 15.97 2.73 -1.12
N ALA A 35 14.97 3.44 -0.65
CA ALA A 35 15.03 4.19 0.61
C ALA A 35 15.25 3.28 1.83
N LEU A 36 14.69 2.07 1.81
CA LEU A 36 14.74 1.10 2.91
C LEU A 36 15.87 0.06 2.75
N HIS A 37 16.79 0.25 1.80
CA HIS A 37 17.85 -0.72 1.46
C HIS A 37 18.66 -1.22 2.68
N GLY A 38 18.85 -0.41 3.71
CA GLY A 38 19.60 -0.78 4.91
C GLY A 38 18.85 -1.68 5.90
N LEU A 39 17.53 -1.86 5.73
CA LEU A 39 16.71 -2.64 6.65
C LEU A 39 16.66 -4.12 6.27
N PRO A 40 16.59 -5.04 7.26
CA PRO A 40 16.27 -6.42 6.99
C PRO A 40 14.87 -6.51 6.38
N ALA A 41 14.69 -7.42 5.41
CA ALA A 41 13.44 -7.55 4.66
C ALA A 41 12.97 -6.26 3.96
N SER A 42 13.89 -5.41 3.49
CA SER A 42 13.59 -4.12 2.87
C SER A 42 12.52 -4.18 1.77
N MET A 43 12.55 -5.22 0.93
CA MET A 43 11.55 -5.42 -0.11
C MET A 43 10.15 -5.73 0.45
N ALA A 44 10.08 -6.53 1.51
CA ALA A 44 8.80 -6.86 2.14
C ALA A 44 8.19 -5.65 2.85
N VAL A 45 9.02 -4.87 3.55
CA VAL A 45 8.59 -3.60 4.17
C VAL A 45 8.16 -2.60 3.10
N ALA A 46 8.92 -2.47 2.01
CA ALA A 46 8.55 -1.61 0.88
C ALA A 46 7.23 -2.03 0.25
N ALA A 47 6.98 -3.33 0.10
CA ALA A 47 5.71 -3.84 -0.40
C ALA A 47 4.54 -3.46 0.52
N LEU A 48 4.68 -3.64 1.84
CA LEU A 48 3.63 -3.27 2.81
C LEU A 48 3.34 -1.77 2.82
N VAL A 49 4.38 -0.93 2.82
CA VAL A 49 4.22 0.53 2.77
C VAL A 49 3.55 0.95 1.47
N THR A 50 3.98 0.38 0.33
CA THR A 50 3.36 0.65 -0.97
C THR A 50 1.91 0.20 -1.00
N CYS A 51 1.59 -1.00 -0.47
CA CYS A 51 0.22 -1.48 -0.32
C CYS A 51 -0.63 -0.51 0.51
N ALA A 52 -0.13 -0.07 1.66
CA ALA A 52 -0.84 0.87 2.53
C ALA A 52 -1.18 2.17 1.79
N LEU A 53 -0.20 2.74 1.09
CA LEU A 53 -0.38 3.98 0.32
C LEU A 53 -1.30 3.78 -0.89
N PHE A 54 -1.13 2.68 -1.63
CA PHE A 54 -1.99 2.40 -2.78
C PHE A 54 -3.42 2.06 -2.37
N SER A 55 -3.59 1.45 -1.21
CA SER A 55 -4.89 1.19 -0.60
C SER A 55 -5.71 2.46 -0.40
N THR A 56 -5.07 3.57 0.00
CA THR A 56 -5.74 4.87 0.15
C THR A 56 -6.27 5.42 -1.17
N ALA A 57 -5.64 5.05 -2.29
CA ALA A 57 -6.07 5.51 -3.61
C ALA A 57 -7.16 4.64 -4.22
N THR A 58 -7.17 3.33 -3.96
CA THR A 58 -8.09 2.40 -4.63
C THR A 58 -9.24 1.92 -3.75
N GLY A 59 -8.97 1.73 -2.46
CA GLY A 59 -9.94 1.15 -1.53
C GLY A 59 -10.39 -0.28 -1.87
N ILE A 60 -9.67 -0.97 -2.78
CA ILE A 60 -10.04 -2.29 -3.32
C ILE A 60 -8.91 -3.28 -3.08
N ILE A 61 -9.16 -4.33 -2.29
CA ILE A 61 -8.18 -5.38 -2.00
C ILE A 61 -7.65 -6.05 -3.26
N GLY A 62 -8.57 -6.46 -4.15
CA GLY A 62 -8.23 -7.20 -5.35
C GLY A 62 -7.23 -6.46 -6.24
N ALA A 63 -7.43 -5.15 -6.44
CA ALA A 63 -6.51 -4.33 -7.22
C ALA A 63 -5.13 -4.26 -6.57
N VAL A 64 -5.07 -4.04 -5.25
CA VAL A 64 -3.81 -3.95 -4.50
C VAL A 64 -3.03 -5.27 -4.57
N VAL A 65 -3.70 -6.40 -4.26
CA VAL A 65 -3.06 -7.73 -4.25
C VAL A 65 -2.60 -8.12 -5.65
N THR A 66 -3.43 -7.90 -6.67
CA THR A 66 -3.08 -8.26 -8.06
C THR A 66 -1.89 -7.46 -8.55
N LEU A 67 -1.91 -6.13 -8.38
CA LEU A 67 -0.83 -5.28 -8.84
C LEU A 67 0.48 -5.57 -8.11
N MET A 68 0.44 -5.68 -6.78
CA MET A 68 1.63 -5.99 -5.99
C MET A 68 2.09 -7.43 -6.19
N GLY A 69 1.17 -8.35 -6.48
CA GLY A 69 1.50 -9.72 -6.91
C GLY A 69 2.29 -9.75 -8.21
N LEU A 70 1.95 -8.89 -9.16
CA LEU A 70 2.68 -8.79 -10.43
C LEU A 70 4.02 -8.05 -10.32
N LEU A 71 4.11 -7.07 -9.42
CA LEU A 71 5.31 -6.22 -9.26
C LEU A 71 6.27 -6.72 -8.19
N ALA A 72 5.79 -6.88 -6.96
CA ALA A 72 6.63 -7.15 -5.80
C ALA A 72 6.98 -8.65 -5.67
N TRP A 73 6.05 -9.55 -5.96
CA TRP A 73 6.29 -10.99 -5.80
C TRP A 73 7.45 -11.51 -6.65
N PRO A 74 7.53 -11.26 -7.99
CA PRO A 74 8.65 -11.72 -8.79
C PRO A 74 9.97 -11.06 -8.37
N ALA A 75 9.94 -9.80 -7.93
CA ALA A 75 11.12 -9.12 -7.43
C ALA A 75 11.62 -9.75 -6.12
N MET A 76 10.73 -10.08 -5.18
CA MET A 76 11.07 -10.75 -3.92
C MET A 76 11.60 -12.16 -4.16
N VAL A 77 10.97 -12.94 -5.05
CA VAL A 77 11.42 -14.29 -5.38
C VAL A 77 12.80 -14.28 -6.05
N LYS A 78 13.04 -13.36 -6.97
CA LYS A 78 14.37 -13.17 -7.59
C LYS A 78 15.45 -12.77 -6.58
N ALA A 79 15.09 -12.04 -5.54
CA ALA A 79 15.98 -11.69 -4.45
C ALA A 79 16.19 -12.82 -3.43
N GLY A 80 15.61 -14.00 -3.65
CA GLY A 80 15.77 -15.17 -2.81
C GLY A 80 14.83 -15.25 -1.61
N TYR A 81 13.78 -14.44 -1.57
CA TYR A 81 12.76 -14.52 -0.50
C TYR A 81 11.99 -15.85 -0.58
N ASP A 82 11.63 -16.38 0.59
CA ASP A 82 10.72 -17.51 0.65
C ASP A 82 9.38 -17.18 0.00
N LYS A 83 8.90 -18.08 -0.86
CA LYS A 83 7.67 -17.86 -1.65
C LYS A 83 6.43 -17.69 -0.77
N LYS A 84 6.33 -18.46 0.33
CA LYS A 84 5.19 -18.39 1.27
C LYS A 84 5.23 -17.08 2.05
N PHE A 85 6.42 -16.66 2.46
CA PHE A 85 6.60 -15.37 3.13
C PHE A 85 6.25 -14.20 2.22
N ALA A 86 6.76 -14.19 0.98
CA ALA A 86 6.49 -13.14 0.00
C ALA A 86 4.99 -13.03 -0.33
N SER A 87 4.31 -14.15 -0.58
CA SER A 87 2.86 -14.13 -0.85
C SER A 87 2.05 -13.68 0.37
N GLY A 88 2.44 -14.12 1.58
CA GLY A 88 1.82 -13.68 2.83
C GLY A 88 1.91 -12.16 3.03
N VAL A 89 3.07 -11.57 2.76
CA VAL A 89 3.29 -10.11 2.83
C VAL A 89 2.37 -9.36 1.87
N ILE A 90 2.24 -9.83 0.63
CA ILE A 90 1.40 -9.17 -0.38
C ILE A 90 -0.09 -9.28 -0.01
N CYS A 91 -0.55 -10.46 0.40
CA CYS A 91 -1.93 -10.67 0.82
C CYS A 91 -2.29 -9.83 2.05
N SER A 92 -1.41 -9.80 3.06
CA SER A 92 -1.63 -8.98 4.26
C SER A 92 -1.63 -7.48 3.92
N GLY A 93 -0.71 -7.04 3.05
CA GLY A 93 -0.68 -5.67 2.54
C GLY A 93 -1.97 -5.29 1.82
N GLY A 94 -2.53 -6.20 1.02
CA GLY A 94 -3.80 -5.98 0.33
C GLY A 94 -4.99 -5.79 1.28
N CYS A 95 -5.00 -6.49 2.41
CA CYS A 95 -6.06 -6.35 3.42
C CYS A 95 -6.13 -4.94 4.03
N LEU A 96 -5.06 -4.16 3.98
CA LEU A 96 -5.06 -2.76 4.42
C LEU A 96 -6.02 -1.90 3.59
N GLY A 97 -6.35 -2.30 2.36
CA GLY A 97 -7.30 -1.61 1.48
C GLY A 97 -8.73 -1.52 2.01
N ILE A 98 -9.13 -2.38 2.94
CA ILE A 98 -10.44 -2.26 3.58
C ILE A 98 -10.40 -1.22 4.71
N LEU A 99 -9.27 -1.18 5.44
CA LEU A 99 -9.20 -0.47 6.72
C LEU A 99 -8.68 0.96 6.57
N ILE A 100 -7.74 1.19 5.64
CA ILE A 100 -7.17 2.52 5.45
C ILE A 100 -8.09 3.36 4.54
N PRO A 101 -8.65 4.48 5.04
CA PRO A 101 -9.50 5.34 4.23
C PRO A 101 -8.74 6.04 3.09
N PRO A 102 -9.45 6.39 1.98
CA PRO A 102 -10.84 6.07 1.68
C PRO A 102 -11.04 4.61 1.24
N SER A 103 -12.04 3.93 1.77
CA SER A 103 -12.35 2.53 1.48
C SER A 103 -13.80 2.38 1.02
N ILE A 104 -13.99 1.68 -0.09
CA ILE A 104 -15.33 1.41 -0.64
C ILE A 104 -16.18 0.60 0.34
N MET A 105 -15.56 -0.35 1.05
CA MET A 105 -16.28 -1.15 2.04
C MET A 105 -16.79 -0.31 3.21
N LEU A 106 -16.01 0.68 3.66
CA LEU A 106 -16.46 1.60 4.70
C LEU A 106 -17.60 2.51 4.22
N ILE A 107 -17.61 2.91 2.93
CA ILE A 107 -18.70 3.68 2.34
C ILE A 107 -19.99 2.85 2.33
N VAL A 108 -19.91 1.61 1.84
CA VAL A 108 -21.08 0.70 1.81
C VAL A 108 -21.60 0.44 3.23
N TYR A 109 -20.70 0.18 4.17
CA TYR A 109 -21.06 -0.01 5.57
C TYR A 109 -21.74 1.23 6.17
N ALA A 110 -21.23 2.43 5.88
CA ALA A 110 -21.81 3.69 6.35
C ALA A 110 -23.27 3.86 5.89
N VAL A 111 -23.56 3.50 4.64
CA VAL A 111 -24.93 3.55 4.09
C VAL A 111 -25.86 2.56 4.80
N ILE A 112 -25.42 1.32 5.00
CA ILE A 112 -26.23 0.27 5.65
C ILE A 112 -26.48 0.62 7.13
N ALA A 113 -25.44 1.08 7.81
CA ALA A 113 -25.50 1.41 9.24
C ALA A 113 -26.09 2.81 9.54
N GLN A 114 -26.46 3.57 8.50
CA GLN A 114 -26.98 4.94 8.63
C GLN A 114 -26.00 5.89 9.36
N LEU A 115 -24.69 5.67 9.16
CA LEU A 115 -23.63 6.46 9.75
C LEU A 115 -23.05 7.45 8.74
N SER A 116 -22.42 8.52 9.23
CA SER A 116 -21.66 9.43 8.39
C SER A 116 -20.36 8.76 7.90
N PRO A 117 -20.11 8.67 6.57
CA PRO A 117 -18.89 8.11 6.03
C PRO A 117 -17.64 8.80 6.55
N LEU A 118 -17.67 10.12 6.72
CA LEU A 118 -16.55 10.91 7.22
C LEU A 118 -16.16 10.53 8.65
N ARG A 119 -17.13 10.33 9.54
CA ARG A 119 -16.89 9.88 10.92
C ARG A 119 -16.30 8.48 10.94
N LEU A 120 -16.78 7.61 10.05
CA LEU A 120 -16.29 6.24 9.95
C LEU A 120 -14.85 6.21 9.43
N PHE A 121 -14.53 7.04 8.45
CA PHE A 121 -13.15 7.19 7.95
C PHE A 121 -12.21 7.68 9.05
N ALA A 122 -12.60 8.74 9.79
CA ALA A 122 -11.79 9.24 10.90
C ALA A 122 -11.53 8.17 11.97
N ALA A 123 -12.53 7.35 12.28
CA ALA A 123 -12.38 6.25 13.24
C ALA A 123 -11.49 5.11 12.70
N ALA A 124 -11.48 4.85 11.39
CA ALA A 124 -10.73 3.76 10.76
C ALA A 124 -9.24 4.07 10.55
N ILE A 125 -8.84 5.35 10.50
CA ILE A 125 -7.43 5.75 10.31
C ILE A 125 -6.52 5.13 11.37
N PHE A 126 -6.88 5.28 12.65
CA PHE A 126 -6.02 4.82 13.74
C PHE A 126 -5.84 3.28 13.72
N PRO A 127 -6.88 2.44 13.69
CA PRO A 127 -6.71 1.00 13.60
C PRO A 127 -6.04 0.56 12.30
N GLY A 128 -6.28 1.26 11.18
CA GLY A 128 -5.62 0.97 9.89
C GLY A 128 -4.11 1.18 9.94
N LEU A 129 -3.67 2.31 10.46
CA LEU A 129 -2.23 2.60 10.64
C LEU A 129 -1.58 1.68 11.69
N MET A 130 -2.30 1.36 12.77
CA MET A 130 -1.83 0.41 13.77
C MET A 130 -1.60 -0.97 13.16
N LEU A 131 -2.53 -1.46 12.35
CA LEU A 131 -2.41 -2.75 11.66
C LEU A 131 -1.24 -2.75 10.68
N ALA A 132 -1.07 -1.68 9.88
CA ALA A 132 0.07 -1.54 8.98
C ALA A 132 1.39 -1.58 9.73
N GLY A 133 1.48 -0.86 10.86
CA GLY A 133 2.64 -0.89 11.74
C GLY A 133 2.93 -2.27 12.30
N LEU A 134 1.92 -3.00 12.76
CA LEU A 134 2.06 -4.37 13.25
C LEU A 134 2.57 -5.33 12.17
N TYR A 135 2.09 -5.21 10.94
CA TYR A 135 2.61 -6.02 9.83
C TYR A 135 4.08 -5.72 9.54
N ILE A 136 4.47 -4.45 9.53
CA ILE A 136 5.87 -4.05 9.33
C ILE A 136 6.76 -4.60 10.45
N ILE A 137 6.34 -4.44 11.70
CA ILE A 137 7.07 -4.96 12.87
C ILE A 137 7.19 -6.48 12.79
N TYR A 138 6.11 -7.18 12.47
CA TYR A 138 6.11 -8.64 12.31
C TYR A 138 7.11 -9.09 11.24
N VAL A 139 7.09 -8.45 10.08
CA VAL A 139 7.99 -8.77 8.96
C VAL A 139 9.46 -8.55 9.35
N ILE A 140 9.76 -7.46 10.03
CA ILE A 140 11.12 -7.15 10.50
C ILE A 140 11.58 -8.20 11.53
N ILE A 141 10.75 -8.52 12.53
CA ILE A 141 11.06 -9.51 13.56
C ILE A 141 11.30 -10.89 12.91
N ARG A 142 10.44 -11.31 11.99
CA ARG A 142 10.58 -12.59 11.28
C ARG A 142 11.86 -12.67 10.46
N ALA A 143 12.25 -11.56 9.81
CA ALA A 143 13.50 -11.49 9.07
C ALA A 143 14.74 -11.51 9.98
N TYR A 144 14.65 -10.94 11.17
CA TYR A 144 15.72 -11.02 12.17
C TYR A 144 15.88 -12.44 12.73
N LEU A 145 14.76 -13.10 13.05
CA LEU A 145 14.78 -14.46 13.60
C LEU A 145 15.21 -15.52 12.57
N ASN A 146 14.83 -15.32 11.32
CA ASN A 146 15.15 -16.24 10.21
C ASN A 146 15.63 -15.45 8.98
N PRO A 147 16.92 -15.13 8.90
CA PRO A 147 17.48 -14.37 7.75
C PRO A 147 17.32 -15.08 6.39
N SER A 148 17.10 -16.41 6.40
CA SER A 148 16.85 -17.18 5.19
C SER A 148 15.51 -16.88 4.53
N LEU A 149 14.52 -16.35 5.28
CA LEU A 149 13.21 -15.98 4.73
C LEU A 149 13.24 -14.72 3.88
N ALA A 150 14.15 -13.81 4.21
CA ALA A 150 14.27 -12.49 3.56
C ALA A 150 15.74 -12.09 3.46
N PRO A 151 16.52 -12.72 2.56
CA PRO A 151 17.92 -12.38 2.37
C PRO A 151 18.05 -10.91 1.95
N LYS A 152 19.17 -10.29 2.32
CA LYS A 152 19.47 -8.94 1.86
C LYS A 152 19.59 -8.95 0.33
N PRO A 153 18.93 -8.02 -0.37
CA PRO A 153 19.06 -7.93 -1.82
C PRO A 153 20.55 -7.69 -2.17
N PRO A 154 21.01 -8.25 -3.31
CA PRO A 154 22.36 -7.95 -3.80
C PRO A 154 22.52 -6.43 -3.91
N SER A 155 23.76 -5.95 -3.63
CA SER A 155 24.09 -4.54 -3.67
C SER A 155 23.92 -4.00 -5.09
N GLU A 156 22.71 -3.56 -5.43
CA GLU A 156 22.49 -2.72 -6.60
C GLU A 156 23.17 -1.35 -6.33
N GLU A 157 23.73 -0.74 -7.33
CA GLU A 157 24.31 0.60 -7.22
C GLU A 157 23.27 1.55 -6.62
N ILE A 158 23.54 1.98 -5.39
CA ILE A 158 22.61 2.83 -4.64
C ILE A 158 22.73 4.24 -5.22
N PRO A 159 21.70 4.75 -5.90
CA PRO A 159 21.70 6.13 -6.35
C PRO A 159 21.82 7.08 -5.14
N PRO A 160 22.41 8.26 -5.32
CA PRO A 160 22.59 9.22 -4.23
C PRO A 160 21.25 9.53 -3.54
N ARG A 161 21.27 9.63 -2.20
CA ARG A 161 20.08 9.82 -1.34
C ARG A 161 19.14 10.94 -1.83
N ALA A 162 19.71 11.97 -2.47
CA ALA A 162 18.94 13.08 -3.04
C ALA A 162 18.02 12.62 -4.20
N VAL A 163 18.44 11.66 -5.01
CA VAL A 163 17.64 11.11 -6.11
C VAL A 163 16.50 10.26 -5.55
N ILE A 164 16.80 9.44 -4.55
CA ILE A 164 15.79 8.60 -3.87
C ILE A 164 14.69 9.48 -3.25
N LEU A 165 15.10 10.53 -2.53
CA LEU A 165 14.16 11.47 -1.89
C LEU A 165 13.31 12.21 -2.93
N LYS A 166 13.91 12.61 -4.04
CA LYS A 166 13.19 13.26 -5.15
C LYS A 166 12.17 12.31 -5.79
N GLU A 167 12.54 11.06 -6.05
CA GLU A 167 11.61 10.06 -6.61
C GLU A 167 10.47 9.72 -5.66
N VAL A 168 10.75 9.56 -4.38
CA VAL A 168 9.72 9.38 -3.35
C VAL A 168 8.77 10.57 -3.35
N LEU A 169 9.28 11.81 -3.26
CA LEU A 169 8.45 13.02 -3.26
C LEU A 169 7.62 13.15 -4.53
N VAL A 170 8.21 12.94 -5.71
CA VAL A 170 7.49 13.03 -7.00
C VAL A 170 6.40 11.96 -7.11
N SER A 171 6.61 10.78 -6.54
CA SER A 171 5.61 9.71 -6.53
C SER A 171 4.52 9.93 -5.48
N PHE A 172 4.82 10.65 -4.39
CA PHE A 172 3.84 11.01 -3.36
C PHE A 172 2.91 12.16 -3.78
N VAL A 173 3.40 13.14 -4.55
CA VAL A 173 2.62 14.33 -4.95
C VAL A 173 1.31 13.97 -5.65
N PRO A 174 1.26 13.12 -6.69
CA PRO A 174 0.00 12.78 -7.35
C PRO A 174 -0.94 11.98 -6.43
N LEU A 175 -0.40 11.15 -5.54
CA LEU A 175 -1.21 10.38 -4.59
C LEU A 175 -1.85 11.30 -3.55
N PHE A 176 -1.08 12.23 -2.96
CA PHE A 176 -1.59 13.20 -2.01
C PHE A 176 -2.55 14.22 -2.64
N SER A 177 -2.28 14.67 -3.86
CA SER A 177 -3.18 15.57 -4.58
C SER A 177 -4.54 14.93 -4.85
N LEU A 178 -4.56 13.65 -5.17
CA LEU A 178 -5.80 12.87 -5.34
C LEU A 178 -6.58 12.73 -4.03
N ILE A 179 -5.89 12.43 -2.92
CA ILE A 179 -6.52 12.30 -1.60
C ILE A 179 -7.13 13.64 -1.17
N ILE A 180 -6.42 14.75 -1.36
CA ILE A 180 -6.92 16.09 -1.03
C ILE A 180 -8.11 16.45 -1.91
N LEU A 181 -8.07 16.13 -3.20
CA LEU A 181 -9.17 16.41 -4.13
C LEU A 181 -10.45 15.63 -3.81
N VAL A 182 -10.32 14.44 -3.22
CA VAL A 182 -11.45 13.56 -2.89
C VAL A 182 -12.03 13.84 -1.50
N LEU A 183 -11.19 14.28 -0.56
CA LEU A 183 -11.63 14.57 0.82
C LEU A 183 -11.97 16.04 1.07
N GLY A 184 -11.58 16.97 0.18
CA GLY A 184 -11.87 18.39 0.24
C GLY A 184 -13.07 18.76 -0.61
#